data_ec6fabffa333822e42153d48fedea56f
#
_entry.id   ec6fabffa333822e42153d48fedea56f
#
_cell.length_a   1.000
_cell.length_b   1.000
_cell.length_c   1.000
_cell.angle_alpha   90.00
_cell.angle_beta   90.00
_cell.angle_gamma   90.00
#
_symmetry.space_group_name_H-M   'P 1'
#
loop_
_entity.id
_entity.type
_entity.pdbx_description
1 polymer ?
#
loop_
_entity_poly.entity_id
_entity_poly.type
_entity_poly.pdbx_seq_one_letter_code
_entity_poly.pdbx_strand_id
1 'polypeptide(L)'
;MGPPGSGKGTQASHIAEMAGVYSVSSGDLFRDNFSRNTELGQLAQSFMEKGEYVPDDVTIDMVMNWIEEPQHSDGFVIDGFPRTLAQAEALDEKLSNTGGVDRVVFFDVPEDDLVQRLSGRMICSSCQRPFHKMFSPPQRENCCDYCGEALYQREDDKPDVVRNRLHVYIRETEPVIDYFEKSGNLRRIDASLGISEVREALKEVLR
;
A
#
# COMPACT_ATOMS: atom_id res chain seq x y z
N MET A 1 -0.87 7.35 0.05
CA MET A 1 -1.89 6.99 1.08
C MET A 1 -3.25 6.76 0.43
N GLY A 2 -4.25 6.21 1.15
CA GLY A 2 -5.62 5.98 0.64
C GLY A 2 -6.21 4.68 1.17
N PRO A 3 -7.54 4.51 1.09
CA PRO A 3 -8.23 3.34 1.63
C PRO A 3 -7.79 2.02 0.97
N PRO A 4 -8.03 0.88 1.63
CA PRO A 4 -7.89 -0.42 0.99
C PRO A 4 -8.70 -0.47 -0.30
N GLY A 5 -8.12 -0.95 -1.41
CA GLY A 5 -8.79 -0.98 -2.72
C GLY A 5 -8.63 0.26 -3.57
N SER A 6 -8.02 1.35 -3.09
CA SER A 6 -7.84 2.59 -3.86
C SER A 6 -6.84 2.50 -5.03
N GLY A 7 -6.12 1.39 -5.17
CA GLY A 7 -5.16 1.20 -6.27
C GLY A 7 -3.74 1.73 -6.00
N LYS A 8 -3.46 2.24 -4.80
CA LYS A 8 -2.13 2.78 -4.44
C LYS A 8 -0.98 1.80 -4.71
N GLY A 9 -1.11 0.52 -4.34
CA GLY A 9 -0.08 -0.48 -4.60
C GLY A 9 0.20 -0.71 -6.09
N THR A 10 -0.82 -0.59 -6.95
CA THR A 10 -0.65 -0.66 -8.41
C THR A 10 0.18 0.51 -8.94
N GLN A 11 0.10 1.66 -8.31
CA GLN A 11 0.77 2.88 -8.73
C GLN A 11 2.12 3.09 -8.03
N ALA A 12 2.33 2.53 -6.83
CA ALA A 12 3.56 2.71 -6.07
C ALA A 12 4.81 2.28 -6.85
N SER A 13 4.77 1.12 -7.49
CA SER A 13 5.87 0.63 -8.33
C SER A 13 6.12 1.55 -9.53
N HIS A 14 5.07 2.11 -10.14
CA HIS A 14 5.20 3.05 -11.24
C HIS A 14 5.79 4.39 -10.81
N ILE A 15 5.41 4.88 -9.64
CA ILE A 15 5.99 6.09 -9.03
C ILE A 15 7.49 5.88 -8.80
N ALA A 16 7.85 4.75 -8.21
CA ALA A 16 9.25 4.43 -7.93
C ALA A 16 10.10 4.31 -9.21
N GLU A 17 9.56 3.67 -10.26
CA GLU A 17 10.20 3.57 -11.57
C GLU A 17 10.42 4.97 -12.20
N MET A 18 9.43 5.85 -12.14
CA MET A 18 9.53 7.22 -12.64
C MET A 18 10.57 8.06 -11.88
N ALA A 19 10.66 7.87 -10.57
CA ALA A 19 11.60 8.58 -9.71
C ALA A 19 13.01 7.94 -9.70
N GLY A 20 13.17 6.74 -10.22
CA GLY A 20 14.43 5.99 -10.19
C GLY A 20 14.83 5.50 -8.80
N VAL A 21 13.85 5.22 -7.94
CA VAL A 21 14.05 4.82 -6.54
C VAL A 21 13.39 3.48 -6.24
N TYR A 22 13.68 2.92 -5.07
CA TYR A 22 13.04 1.70 -4.60
C TYR A 22 11.63 1.97 -4.05
N SER A 23 10.77 0.94 -4.09
CA SER A 23 9.48 0.98 -3.43
C SER A 23 9.30 -0.19 -2.49
N VAL A 24 8.56 0.05 -1.41
CA VAL A 24 8.16 -0.99 -0.47
C VAL A 24 6.69 -0.84 -0.09
N SER A 25 6.04 -1.97 0.14
CA SER A 25 4.73 -2.02 0.79
C SER A 25 4.89 -2.67 2.17
N SER A 26 4.40 -2.00 3.23
CA SER A 26 4.40 -2.60 4.58
C SER A 26 3.68 -3.95 4.61
N GLY A 27 2.59 -4.07 3.86
CA GLY A 27 1.87 -5.33 3.72
C GLY A 27 2.68 -6.42 3.01
N ASP A 28 3.53 -6.07 2.05
CA ASP A 28 4.39 -7.05 1.36
C ASP A 28 5.56 -7.50 2.24
N LEU A 29 6.13 -6.60 3.04
CA LEU A 29 7.14 -6.96 4.04
C LEU A 29 6.59 -7.97 5.05
N PHE A 30 5.36 -7.78 5.54
CA PHE A 30 4.73 -8.74 6.44
C PHE A 30 4.47 -10.08 5.76
N ARG A 31 3.95 -10.08 4.52
CA ARG A 31 3.71 -11.32 3.76
C ARG A 31 4.99 -12.07 3.43
N ASP A 32 6.07 -11.38 3.12
CA ASP A 32 7.38 -12.00 2.93
C ASP A 32 7.87 -12.69 4.22
N ASN A 33 7.78 -11.99 5.36
CA ASN A 33 8.09 -12.58 6.65
C ASN A 33 7.23 -13.81 6.96
N PHE A 34 5.94 -13.77 6.65
CA PHE A 34 5.05 -14.92 6.82
C PHE A 34 5.46 -16.09 5.92
N SER A 35 5.78 -15.83 4.65
CA SER A 35 6.23 -16.88 3.71
C SER A 35 7.52 -17.56 4.15
N ARG A 36 8.39 -16.84 4.84
CA ARG A 36 9.63 -17.33 5.45
C ARG A 36 9.44 -17.95 6.86
N ASN A 37 8.17 -17.99 7.31
CA ASN A 37 7.80 -18.55 8.62
C ASN A 37 8.53 -17.92 9.82
N THR A 38 8.77 -16.60 9.79
CA THR A 38 9.34 -15.86 10.92
C THR A 38 8.29 -15.62 12.01
N GLU A 39 8.71 -15.41 13.26
CA GLU A 39 7.82 -15.03 14.36
C GLU A 39 7.06 -13.73 14.03
N LEU A 40 7.74 -12.74 13.46
CA LEU A 40 7.15 -11.51 12.98
C LEU A 40 6.04 -11.77 11.94
N GLY A 41 6.30 -12.64 10.98
CA GLY A 41 5.32 -12.99 9.94
C GLY A 41 4.07 -13.67 10.51
N GLN A 42 4.24 -14.59 11.46
CA GLN A 42 3.12 -15.26 12.14
C GLN A 42 2.30 -14.28 12.96
N LEU A 43 2.96 -13.38 13.71
CA LEU A 43 2.30 -12.31 14.44
C LEU A 43 1.48 -11.42 13.50
N ALA A 44 2.10 -10.91 12.45
CA ALA A 44 1.45 -10.03 11.48
C ALA A 44 0.26 -10.69 10.80
N GLN A 45 0.35 -11.97 10.42
CA GLN A 45 -0.72 -12.73 9.82
C GLN A 45 -1.97 -12.78 10.71
N SER A 46 -1.80 -12.94 12.02
CA SER A 46 -2.91 -13.01 12.99
C SER A 46 -3.77 -11.74 13.05
N PHE A 47 -3.17 -10.56 12.75
CA PHE A 47 -3.88 -9.28 12.62
C PHE A 47 -4.46 -9.10 11.21
N MET A 48 -3.66 -9.37 10.17
CA MET A 48 -4.06 -9.17 8.79
C MET A 48 -5.29 -10.00 8.39
N GLU A 49 -5.39 -11.25 8.86
CA GLU A 49 -6.56 -12.12 8.62
C GLU A 49 -7.86 -11.57 9.21
N LYS A 50 -7.78 -10.74 10.25
CA LYS A 50 -8.91 -10.05 10.85
C LYS A 50 -9.17 -8.67 10.23
N GLY A 51 -8.29 -8.20 9.33
CA GLY A 51 -8.33 -6.86 8.77
C GLY A 51 -7.89 -5.78 9.75
N GLU A 52 -7.16 -6.15 10.78
CA GLU A 52 -6.58 -5.26 11.79
C GLU A 52 -5.18 -4.79 11.38
N TYR A 53 -4.69 -3.72 12.00
CA TYR A 53 -3.31 -3.31 11.83
C TYR A 53 -2.40 -4.08 12.78
N VAL A 54 -1.22 -4.44 12.29
CA VAL A 54 -0.12 -4.95 13.11
C VAL A 54 0.29 -3.84 14.09
N PRO A 55 0.66 -4.14 15.34
CA PRO A 55 1.07 -3.14 16.33
C PRO A 55 2.10 -2.14 15.78
N ASP A 56 1.97 -0.88 16.21
CA ASP A 56 2.77 0.23 15.66
C ASP A 56 4.26 0.05 15.88
N ASP A 57 4.68 -0.39 17.06
CA ASP A 57 6.08 -0.66 17.39
C ASP A 57 6.71 -1.65 16.39
N VAL A 58 6.02 -2.76 16.13
CA VAL A 58 6.46 -3.79 15.19
C VAL A 58 6.53 -3.26 13.76
N THR A 59 5.50 -2.48 13.36
CA THR A 59 5.43 -1.92 12.01
C THR A 59 6.49 -0.86 11.80
N ILE A 60 6.69 0.03 12.77
CA ILE A 60 7.71 1.08 12.76
C ILE A 60 9.09 0.45 12.64
N ASP A 61 9.44 -0.48 13.51
CA ASP A 61 10.76 -1.13 13.50
C ASP A 61 11.06 -1.78 12.16
N MET A 62 10.08 -2.49 11.59
CA MET A 62 10.25 -3.15 10.30
C MET A 62 10.47 -2.15 9.15
N VAL A 63 9.71 -1.06 9.11
CA VAL A 63 9.84 -0.06 8.04
C VAL A 63 11.12 0.76 8.21
N MET A 64 11.49 1.14 9.45
CA MET A 64 12.71 1.89 9.73
C MET A 64 13.96 1.08 9.36
N ASN A 65 13.99 -0.22 9.66
CA ASN A 65 15.08 -1.10 9.24
C ASN A 65 15.21 -1.14 7.71
N TRP A 66 14.08 -1.18 6.98
CA TRP A 66 14.11 -1.14 5.52
C TRP A 66 14.64 0.21 4.99
N ILE A 67 14.22 1.35 5.57
CA ILE A 67 14.70 2.68 5.19
C ILE A 67 16.22 2.83 5.38
N GLU A 68 16.79 2.19 6.41
CA GLU A 68 18.21 2.26 6.74
C GLU A 68 19.12 1.48 5.79
N GLU A 69 18.59 0.64 4.94
CA GLU A 69 19.40 -0.11 3.98
C GLU A 69 20.08 0.86 2.99
N PRO A 70 21.40 0.70 2.74
CA PRO A 70 22.18 1.66 1.95
C PRO A 70 21.64 1.96 0.54
N GLN A 71 20.96 1.00 -0.07
CA GLN A 71 20.37 1.15 -1.39
C GLN A 71 19.18 2.13 -1.44
N HIS A 72 18.64 2.53 -0.29
CA HIS A 72 17.50 3.43 -0.18
C HIS A 72 17.92 4.89 0.13
N SER A 73 19.24 5.16 0.17
CA SER A 73 19.80 6.48 0.48
C SER A 73 19.40 7.59 -0.50
N ASP A 74 19.15 7.24 -1.75
CA ASP A 74 18.80 8.19 -2.82
C ASP A 74 17.28 8.52 -2.87
N GLY A 75 16.51 7.92 -1.98
CA GLY A 75 15.06 8.07 -1.86
C GLY A 75 14.30 6.77 -2.02
N PHE A 76 13.01 6.83 -1.72
CA PHE A 76 12.13 5.66 -1.77
C PHE A 76 10.66 6.03 -1.84
N VAL A 77 9.84 5.06 -2.20
CA VAL A 77 8.37 5.13 -2.16
C VAL A 77 7.85 4.10 -1.17
N ILE A 78 7.02 4.53 -0.22
CA ILE A 78 6.39 3.64 0.76
C ILE A 78 4.88 3.55 0.47
N ASP A 79 4.36 2.33 0.36
CA ASP A 79 2.92 2.04 0.32
C ASP A 79 2.45 1.36 1.59
N GLY A 80 1.31 1.84 2.12
CA GLY A 80 0.69 1.26 3.31
C GLY A 80 1.36 1.60 4.64
N PHE A 81 2.21 2.62 4.67
CA PHE A 81 2.79 3.24 5.84
C PHE A 81 3.01 4.74 5.55
N PRO A 82 2.76 5.67 6.52
CA PRO A 82 2.15 5.41 7.81
C PRO A 82 0.63 5.15 7.71
N ARG A 83 0.07 4.45 8.70
CA ARG A 83 -1.37 4.20 8.86
C ARG A 83 -1.94 4.73 10.16
N THR A 84 -1.10 5.13 11.10
CA THR A 84 -1.47 5.73 12.39
C THR A 84 -0.67 7.00 12.61
N LEU A 85 -1.12 7.85 13.52
CA LEU A 85 -0.38 9.08 13.89
C LEU A 85 0.99 8.74 14.48
N ALA A 86 1.09 7.71 15.32
CA ALA A 86 2.36 7.27 15.89
C ALA A 86 3.37 6.86 14.81
N GLN A 87 2.90 6.17 13.77
CA GLN A 87 3.74 5.82 12.61
C GLN A 87 4.17 7.06 11.81
N ALA A 88 3.29 8.06 11.65
CA ALA A 88 3.60 9.29 10.93
C ALA A 88 4.65 10.11 11.67
N GLU A 89 4.50 10.27 12.98
CA GLU A 89 5.45 10.97 13.84
C GLU A 89 6.83 10.27 13.82
N ALA A 90 6.87 8.94 13.92
CA ALA A 90 8.11 8.18 13.83
C ALA A 90 8.80 8.33 12.46
N LEU A 91 8.03 8.39 11.37
CA LEU A 91 8.57 8.63 10.03
C LEU A 91 9.18 10.03 9.91
N ASP A 92 8.48 11.06 10.38
CA ASP A 92 8.95 12.44 10.35
C ASP A 92 10.21 12.62 11.21
N GLU A 93 10.26 12.03 12.40
CA GLU A 93 11.45 12.01 13.25
C GLU A 93 12.64 11.38 12.51
N LYS A 94 12.43 10.20 11.91
CA LYS A 94 13.46 9.47 11.17
C LYS A 94 14.03 10.28 10.02
N LEU A 95 13.18 10.97 9.27
CA LEU A 95 13.57 11.72 8.07
C LEU A 95 13.95 13.18 8.36
N SER A 96 13.86 13.63 9.60
CA SER A 96 14.08 15.04 9.98
C SER A 96 15.42 15.61 9.50
N ASN A 97 16.47 14.79 9.45
CA ASN A 97 17.82 15.18 9.04
C ASN A 97 18.11 14.95 7.55
N THR A 98 17.16 14.39 6.78
CA THR A 98 17.33 14.04 5.36
C THR A 98 16.38 14.80 4.43
N GLY A 99 15.72 15.83 4.95
CA GLY A 99 14.80 16.67 4.16
C GLY A 99 13.31 16.36 4.39
N GLY A 100 12.99 15.29 5.14
CA GLY A 100 11.61 14.93 5.47
C GLY A 100 10.91 14.17 4.35
N VAL A 101 9.57 14.14 4.43
CA VAL A 101 8.70 13.53 3.40
C VAL A 101 8.42 14.57 2.31
N ASP A 102 8.88 14.32 1.09
CA ASP A 102 8.69 15.25 -0.05
C ASP A 102 7.23 15.35 -0.49
N ARG A 103 6.58 14.22 -0.67
CA ARG A 103 5.20 14.13 -1.19
C ARG A 103 4.42 13.00 -0.54
N VAL A 104 3.20 13.29 -0.18
CA VAL A 104 2.20 12.31 0.23
C VAL A 104 1.07 12.33 -0.80
N VAL A 105 0.95 11.27 -1.58
CA VAL A 105 -0.12 11.15 -2.58
C VAL A 105 -1.29 10.40 -1.95
N PHE A 106 -2.44 11.07 -1.88
CA PHE A 106 -3.69 10.49 -1.41
C PHE A 106 -4.57 10.06 -2.59
N PHE A 107 -4.89 8.77 -2.64
CA PHE A 107 -5.75 8.16 -3.65
C PHE A 107 -7.20 8.21 -3.17
N ASP A 108 -7.95 9.17 -3.67
CA ASP A 108 -9.35 9.38 -3.32
C ASP A 108 -10.25 8.47 -4.16
N VAL A 109 -11.10 7.66 -3.51
CA VAL A 109 -12.03 6.73 -4.16
C VAL A 109 -13.31 6.65 -3.35
N PRO A 110 -14.49 6.74 -3.97
CA PRO A 110 -15.77 6.52 -3.30
C PRO A 110 -15.83 5.16 -2.60
N GLU A 111 -16.43 5.12 -1.42
CA GLU A 111 -16.50 3.90 -0.58
C GLU A 111 -17.17 2.73 -1.29
N ASP A 112 -18.24 3.00 -2.05
CA ASP A 112 -18.97 1.96 -2.81
C ASP A 112 -18.09 1.21 -3.80
N ASP A 113 -17.09 1.88 -4.40
CA ASP A 113 -16.16 1.28 -5.35
C ASP A 113 -15.12 0.40 -4.65
N LEU A 114 -14.76 0.72 -3.40
CA LEU A 114 -13.69 0.03 -2.68
C LEU A 114 -14.00 -1.44 -2.41
N VAL A 115 -15.23 -1.73 -2.00
CA VAL A 115 -15.66 -3.11 -1.74
C VAL A 115 -15.60 -3.95 -3.01
N GLN A 116 -16.07 -3.41 -4.13
CA GLN A 116 -16.03 -4.09 -5.42
C GLN A 116 -14.59 -4.33 -5.88
N ARG A 117 -13.72 -3.32 -5.74
CA ARG A 117 -12.31 -3.41 -6.12
C ARG A 117 -11.54 -4.44 -5.29
N LEU A 118 -11.82 -4.54 -3.99
CA LEU A 118 -11.14 -5.50 -3.11
C LEU A 118 -11.63 -6.93 -3.34
N SER A 119 -12.94 -7.13 -3.42
CA SER A 119 -13.52 -8.46 -3.58
C SER A 119 -13.22 -9.11 -4.93
N GLY A 120 -12.92 -8.29 -5.95
CA GLY A 120 -12.51 -8.75 -7.28
C GLY A 120 -11.00 -8.89 -7.49
N ARG A 121 -10.17 -8.52 -6.49
CA ARG A 121 -8.71 -8.55 -6.61
C ARG A 121 -8.18 -9.98 -6.63
N MET A 122 -7.25 -10.23 -7.55
CA MET A 122 -6.47 -11.46 -7.66
C MET A 122 -4.98 -11.10 -7.67
N ILE A 123 -4.16 -11.96 -7.09
CA ILE A 123 -2.70 -11.75 -7.00
C ILE A 123 -1.99 -12.97 -7.59
N CYS A 124 -0.92 -12.74 -8.34
CA CYS A 124 -0.07 -13.83 -8.79
C CYS A 124 0.71 -14.44 -7.62
N SER A 125 0.69 -15.77 -7.51
CA SER A 125 1.38 -16.50 -6.43
C SER A 125 2.90 -16.34 -6.46
N SER A 126 3.49 -16.08 -7.63
CA SER A 126 4.93 -15.93 -7.82
C SER A 126 5.37 -14.46 -7.87
N CYS A 127 4.96 -13.70 -8.90
CA CYS A 127 5.45 -12.33 -9.11
C CYS A 127 4.66 -11.25 -8.37
N GLN A 128 3.65 -11.62 -7.58
CA GLN A 128 2.80 -10.76 -6.75
C GLN A 128 2.06 -9.64 -7.52
N ARG A 129 2.05 -9.68 -8.86
CA ARG A 129 1.33 -8.69 -9.66
C ARG A 129 -0.16 -8.79 -9.44
N PRO A 130 -0.84 -7.63 -9.26
CA PRO A 130 -2.29 -7.60 -9.08
C PRO A 130 -3.03 -7.73 -10.42
N PHE A 131 -4.15 -8.43 -10.38
CA PHE A 131 -5.18 -8.51 -11.40
C PHE A 131 -6.54 -8.21 -10.77
N HIS A 132 -7.54 -8.02 -11.59
CA HIS A 132 -8.91 -7.86 -11.12
C HIS A 132 -9.90 -8.56 -12.04
N LYS A 133 -10.84 -9.30 -11.48
CA LYS A 133 -11.82 -10.11 -12.23
C LYS A 133 -12.58 -9.31 -13.30
N MET A 134 -12.85 -8.01 -13.04
CA MET A 134 -13.62 -7.14 -13.94
C MET A 134 -12.78 -6.03 -14.57
N PHE A 135 -11.93 -5.35 -13.78
CA PHE A 135 -11.24 -4.11 -14.22
C PHE A 135 -9.90 -4.36 -14.90
N SER A 136 -9.25 -5.49 -14.62
CA SER A 136 -7.99 -5.90 -15.24
C SER A 136 -7.89 -7.43 -15.23
N PRO A 137 -8.78 -8.12 -16.00
CA PRO A 137 -8.78 -9.57 -16.03
C PRO A 137 -7.52 -10.11 -16.71
N PRO A 138 -7.03 -11.28 -16.29
CA PRO A 138 -5.95 -11.96 -16.99
C PRO A 138 -6.43 -12.44 -18.37
N GLN A 139 -5.52 -12.56 -19.34
CA GLN A 139 -5.83 -13.11 -20.67
C GLN A 139 -6.28 -14.57 -20.65
N ARG A 140 -5.76 -15.34 -19.68
CA ARG A 140 -6.18 -16.72 -19.41
C ARG A 140 -6.66 -16.80 -17.96
N GLU A 141 -7.81 -17.40 -17.77
CA GLU A 141 -8.42 -17.56 -16.45
C GLU A 141 -7.44 -18.16 -15.44
N ASN A 142 -7.35 -17.57 -14.26
CA ASN A 142 -6.49 -17.96 -13.14
C ASN A 142 -4.99 -18.07 -13.46
N CYS A 143 -4.50 -17.45 -14.54
CA CYS A 143 -3.12 -17.50 -14.97
C CYS A 143 -2.53 -16.09 -15.11
N CYS A 144 -1.36 -15.86 -14.54
CA CYS A 144 -0.64 -14.60 -14.64
C CYS A 144 -0.12 -14.36 -16.08
N ASP A 145 -0.44 -13.21 -16.67
CA ASP A 145 0.00 -12.85 -18.03
C ASP A 145 1.50 -12.62 -18.15
N TYR A 146 2.21 -12.44 -17.02
CA TYR A 146 3.63 -12.09 -17.00
C TYR A 146 4.55 -13.28 -16.72
N CYS A 147 4.17 -14.18 -15.82
CA CYS A 147 5.02 -15.33 -15.44
C CYS A 147 4.33 -16.69 -15.61
N GLY A 148 3.04 -16.71 -15.95
CA GLY A 148 2.30 -17.94 -16.18
C GLY A 148 1.80 -18.66 -14.93
N GLU A 149 2.16 -18.19 -13.73
CA GLU A 149 1.79 -18.81 -12.46
C GLU A 149 0.33 -18.54 -12.08
N ALA A 150 -0.18 -19.33 -11.14
CA ALA A 150 -1.57 -19.25 -10.69
C ALA A 150 -1.90 -17.92 -9.98
N LEU A 151 -3.13 -17.45 -10.19
CA LEU A 151 -3.69 -16.32 -9.47
C LEU A 151 -4.52 -16.80 -8.28
N TYR A 152 -4.44 -16.08 -7.16
CA TYR A 152 -5.24 -16.37 -5.96
C TYR A 152 -5.84 -15.09 -5.40
N GLN A 153 -6.90 -15.21 -4.62
CA GLN A 153 -7.45 -14.13 -3.82
C GLN A 153 -6.85 -14.18 -2.42
N ARG A 154 -6.43 -13.02 -1.91
CA ARG A 154 -5.90 -12.91 -0.54
C ARG A 154 -7.00 -13.20 0.49
N GLU A 155 -6.63 -13.76 1.65
CA GLU A 155 -7.55 -13.98 2.76
C GLU A 155 -8.15 -12.66 3.28
N ASP A 156 -7.36 -11.60 3.31
CA ASP A 156 -7.78 -10.27 3.73
C ASP A 156 -8.66 -9.52 2.69
N ASP A 157 -8.96 -10.12 1.54
CA ASP A 157 -9.89 -9.61 0.54
C ASP A 157 -11.28 -10.29 0.61
N LYS A 158 -11.53 -11.11 1.60
CA LYS A 158 -12.86 -11.66 1.87
C LYS A 158 -13.82 -10.56 2.34
N PRO A 159 -15.11 -10.59 1.95
CA PRO A 159 -16.04 -9.47 2.18
C PRO A 159 -16.14 -8.98 3.63
N ASP A 160 -16.14 -9.89 4.59
CA ASP A 160 -16.23 -9.54 6.01
C ASP A 160 -14.95 -8.88 6.52
N VAL A 161 -13.78 -9.36 6.08
CA VAL A 161 -12.49 -8.77 6.40
C VAL A 161 -12.33 -7.41 5.73
N VAL A 162 -12.79 -7.25 4.48
CA VAL A 162 -12.80 -5.97 3.76
C VAL A 162 -13.55 -4.89 4.53
N ARG A 163 -14.74 -5.20 5.07
CA ARG A 163 -15.50 -4.24 5.89
C ARG A 163 -14.73 -3.80 7.13
N ASN A 164 -14.13 -4.75 7.83
CA ASN A 164 -13.30 -4.41 9.00
C ASN A 164 -12.10 -3.55 8.62
N ARG A 165 -11.42 -3.86 7.52
CA ARG A 165 -10.30 -3.03 7.00
C ARG A 165 -10.72 -1.60 6.70
N LEU A 166 -11.92 -1.37 6.16
CA LEU A 166 -12.44 -0.03 5.92
C LEU A 166 -12.73 0.70 7.24
N HIS A 167 -13.35 0.03 8.22
CA HIS A 167 -13.60 0.60 9.53
C HIS A 167 -12.29 0.97 10.26
N VAL A 168 -11.29 0.08 10.22
CA VAL A 168 -9.97 0.34 10.81
C VAL A 168 -9.29 1.50 10.10
N TYR A 169 -9.36 1.58 8.77
CA TYR A 169 -8.81 2.67 7.97
C TYR A 169 -9.42 4.02 8.38
N ILE A 170 -10.74 4.12 8.46
CA ILE A 170 -11.43 5.36 8.85
C ILE A 170 -11.00 5.79 10.25
N ARG A 171 -10.94 4.87 11.19
CA ARG A 171 -10.59 5.18 12.58
C ARG A 171 -9.11 5.59 12.76
N GLU A 172 -8.20 4.89 12.10
CA GLU A 172 -6.75 5.01 12.37
C GLU A 172 -6.01 5.85 11.32
N THR A 173 -6.41 5.76 10.04
CA THR A 173 -5.63 6.36 8.95
C THR A 173 -6.19 7.70 8.47
N GLU A 174 -7.48 7.95 8.56
CA GLU A 174 -8.02 9.26 8.20
C GLU A 174 -7.38 10.41 9.00
N PRO A 175 -7.12 10.30 10.32
CA PRO A 175 -6.41 11.35 11.06
C PRO A 175 -5.00 11.64 10.54
N VAL A 176 -4.35 10.66 9.91
CA VAL A 176 -3.02 10.83 9.31
C VAL A 176 -3.07 11.70 8.04
N ILE A 177 -4.20 11.69 7.34
CA ILE A 177 -4.40 12.56 6.17
C ILE A 177 -4.37 14.02 6.61
N ASP A 178 -5.09 14.36 7.67
CA ASP A 178 -5.10 15.72 8.24
C ASP A 178 -3.71 16.15 8.72
N TYR A 179 -2.94 15.20 9.26
CA TYR A 179 -1.55 15.44 9.68
C TYR A 179 -0.69 15.91 8.49
N PHE A 180 -0.70 15.19 7.37
CA PHE A 180 0.06 15.55 6.19
C PHE A 180 -0.54 16.71 5.38
N GLU A 181 -1.82 16.98 5.50
CA GLU A 181 -2.45 18.15 4.90
C GLU A 181 -1.92 19.46 5.57
N LYS A 182 -1.79 19.44 6.90
CA LYS A 182 -1.21 20.56 7.66
C LYS A 182 0.28 20.80 7.35
N SER A 183 1.03 19.76 7.04
CA SER A 183 2.44 19.90 6.63
C SER A 183 2.61 20.48 5.21
N GLY A 184 1.54 20.53 4.42
CA GLY A 184 1.56 21.01 3.04
C GLY A 184 2.08 20.02 2.00
N ASN A 185 2.43 18.80 2.41
CA ASN A 185 3.02 17.78 1.55
C ASN A 185 1.97 16.86 0.88
N LEU A 186 0.70 16.94 1.31
CA LEU A 186 -0.38 16.12 0.76
C LEU A 186 -0.81 16.59 -0.64
N ARG A 187 -0.97 15.64 -1.54
CA ARG A 187 -1.57 15.84 -2.87
C ARG A 187 -2.67 14.80 -3.07
N ARG A 188 -3.89 15.27 -3.36
CA ARG A 188 -5.05 14.40 -3.63
C ARG A 188 -5.16 14.12 -5.11
N ILE A 189 -5.44 12.87 -5.47
CA ILE A 189 -5.76 12.46 -6.82
C ILE A 189 -7.07 11.67 -6.82
N ASP A 190 -7.89 11.91 -7.84
CA ASP A 190 -9.06 11.08 -8.10
C ASP A 190 -8.61 9.72 -8.63
N ALA A 191 -8.72 8.70 -7.79
CA ALA A 191 -8.37 7.33 -8.12
C ALA A 191 -9.61 6.46 -8.46
N SER A 192 -10.78 7.06 -8.64
CA SER A 192 -11.96 6.40 -9.22
C SER A 192 -11.78 6.14 -10.72
N LEU A 193 -10.95 6.93 -11.38
CA LEU A 193 -10.61 6.87 -12.80
C LEU A 193 -9.88 5.55 -13.18
N GLY A 194 -9.68 5.35 -14.49
CA GLY A 194 -8.92 4.24 -15.01
C GLY A 194 -7.42 4.30 -14.66
N ILE A 195 -6.74 3.16 -14.68
CA ILE A 195 -5.32 3.04 -14.28
C ILE A 195 -4.42 4.03 -15.05
N SER A 196 -4.67 4.22 -16.34
CA SER A 196 -3.89 5.12 -17.20
C SER A 196 -4.12 6.59 -16.86
N GLU A 197 -5.35 6.98 -16.56
CA GLU A 197 -5.73 8.34 -16.20
C GLU A 197 -5.13 8.72 -14.84
N VAL A 198 -5.18 7.80 -13.86
CA VAL A 198 -4.51 7.97 -12.57
C VAL A 198 -2.99 8.13 -12.75
N ARG A 199 -2.36 7.41 -13.69
CA ARG A 199 -0.92 7.58 -13.99
C ARG A 199 -0.59 8.96 -14.54
N GLU A 200 -1.43 9.52 -15.40
CA GLU A 200 -1.19 10.88 -15.92
C GLU A 200 -1.34 11.92 -14.79
N ALA A 201 -2.38 11.80 -13.94
CA ALA A 201 -2.54 12.66 -12.77
C ALA A 201 -1.32 12.57 -11.82
N LEU A 202 -0.77 11.38 -11.62
CA LEU A 202 0.45 11.19 -10.82
C LEU A 202 1.66 11.94 -11.38
N LYS A 203 1.85 11.95 -12.70
CA LYS A 203 2.96 12.68 -13.33
C LYS A 203 2.90 14.18 -13.06
N GLU A 204 1.70 14.75 -12.98
CA GLU A 204 1.51 16.18 -12.67
C GLU A 204 1.80 16.48 -11.20
N VAL A 205 1.40 15.60 -10.31
CA VAL A 205 1.56 15.75 -8.86
C VAL A 205 3.00 15.54 -8.38
N LEU A 206 3.79 14.75 -9.12
CA LEU A 206 5.17 14.41 -8.76
C LEU A 206 6.22 15.34 -9.41
N ARG A 207 5.81 16.26 -10.27
CA ARG A 207 6.66 17.36 -10.78
C ARG A 207 6.88 18.43 -9.72
#